data_c05ba43edb2188a2816e272d33fab35b
#
_entry.id   c05ba43edb2188a2816e272d33fab35b
#
_cell.length_a   1.000
_cell.length_b   1.000
_cell.length_c   1.000
_cell.angle_alpha   90.00
_cell.angle_beta   90.00
_cell.angle_gamma   90.00
#
_symmetry.space_group_name_H-M   'P 1'
#
loop_
_entity.id
_entity.type
_entity.pdbx_description
1 polymer ?
#
loop_
_entity_poly.entity_id
_entity_poly.type
_entity_poly.pdbx_seq_one_letter_code
_entity_poly.pdbx_strand_id
1 'polypeptide(L)'
;MKILFVCLGNICRSPTAEGVFRAIAARDAPELAIEVDSAGTAGYHIGEPPDARTRQAAHRRGYDLSSLRARIVEPRDFEIFDLILAMDRENLNVLHHRAPEHVRERVRLFLEFAPDATATEVPDPYYGGPNGFEEVLDLVEAATHGLLQHLRQSSRAA
;
A
#
# COMPACT_ATOMS: atom_id res chain seq x y z
N MET A 1 6.88 -13.89 2.47
CA MET A 1 7.04 -12.65 1.69
C MET A 1 6.59 -11.45 2.50
N LYS A 2 7.29 -10.34 2.40
CA LYS A 2 6.96 -9.09 3.10
C LYS A 2 6.76 -7.96 2.11
N ILE A 3 5.67 -7.20 2.27
CA ILE A 3 5.30 -6.09 1.38
C ILE A 3 5.12 -4.82 2.20
N LEU A 4 5.71 -3.72 1.74
CA LEU A 4 5.57 -2.40 2.34
C LEU A 4 4.79 -1.49 1.38
N PHE A 5 3.72 -0.88 1.87
CA PHE A 5 2.96 0.13 1.11
C PHE A 5 3.41 1.52 1.54
N VAL A 6 3.67 2.40 0.58
CA VAL A 6 4.25 3.73 0.85
C VAL A 6 3.45 4.83 0.18
N CYS A 7 3.08 5.85 0.95
CA CYS A 7 2.54 7.11 0.43
C CYS A 7 3.31 8.28 1.06
N LEU A 8 2.78 9.49 0.99
CA LEU A 8 3.48 10.66 1.53
C LEU A 8 3.48 10.66 3.06
N GLY A 9 2.30 10.73 3.67
CA GLY A 9 2.16 10.94 5.12
C GLY A 9 1.83 9.70 5.94
N ASN A 10 1.53 8.59 5.31
CA ASN A 10 1.15 7.32 5.96
C ASN A 10 -0.09 7.46 6.86
N ILE A 11 -1.07 8.25 6.44
CA ILE A 11 -2.34 8.39 7.16
C ILE A 11 -3.58 8.12 6.29
N CYS A 12 -3.47 8.08 4.97
CA CYS A 12 -4.61 7.84 4.07
C CYS A 12 -4.38 6.61 3.18
N ARG A 13 -3.60 6.75 2.11
CA ARG A 13 -3.47 5.74 1.06
C ARG A 13 -2.76 4.46 1.51
N SER A 14 -1.57 4.58 2.08
CA SER A 14 -0.79 3.40 2.46
C SER A 14 -1.40 2.61 3.62
N PRO A 15 -1.98 3.23 4.67
CA PRO A 15 -2.67 2.43 5.69
C PRO A 15 -3.92 1.76 5.13
N THR A 16 -4.63 2.37 4.18
CA THR A 16 -5.74 1.72 3.49
C THR A 16 -5.26 0.47 2.76
N ALA A 17 -4.17 0.60 2.00
CA ALA A 17 -3.59 -0.54 1.28
C ALA A 17 -3.16 -1.66 2.25
N GLU A 18 -2.53 -1.31 3.33
CA GLU A 18 -2.11 -2.29 4.35
C GLU A 18 -3.31 -3.05 4.92
N GLY A 19 -4.33 -2.35 5.37
CA GLY A 19 -5.51 -2.97 5.99
C GLY A 19 -6.33 -3.80 5.01
N VAL A 20 -6.56 -3.29 3.81
CA VAL A 20 -7.32 -3.98 2.77
C VAL A 20 -6.57 -5.23 2.31
N PHE A 21 -5.27 -5.10 2.03
CA PHE A 21 -4.46 -6.23 1.57
C PHE A 21 -4.41 -7.33 2.63
N ARG A 22 -4.18 -6.96 3.88
CA ARG A 22 -4.14 -7.93 4.98
C ARG A 22 -5.44 -8.72 5.08
N ALA A 23 -6.59 -8.04 5.01
CA ALA A 23 -7.90 -8.67 5.12
C ALA A 23 -8.19 -9.58 3.93
N ILE A 24 -7.95 -9.13 2.71
CA ILE A 24 -8.22 -9.91 1.49
C ILE A 24 -7.26 -11.10 1.39
N ALA A 25 -5.97 -10.90 1.69
CA ALA A 25 -5.00 -11.99 1.64
C ALA A 25 -5.32 -13.09 2.66
N ALA A 26 -5.73 -12.70 3.86
CA ALA A 26 -6.11 -13.67 4.91
C ALA A 26 -7.34 -14.49 4.50
N ARG A 27 -8.28 -13.87 3.80
CA ARG A 27 -9.51 -14.54 3.34
C ARG A 27 -9.26 -15.40 2.11
N ASP A 28 -8.58 -14.86 1.11
CA ASP A 28 -8.50 -15.46 -0.24
C ASP A 28 -7.21 -16.21 -0.52
N ALA A 29 -6.12 -15.91 0.17
CA ALA A 29 -4.80 -16.49 -0.10
C ALA A 29 -3.96 -16.71 1.17
N PRO A 30 -4.54 -17.36 2.22
CA PRO A 30 -3.80 -17.55 3.47
C PRO A 30 -2.55 -18.41 3.29
N GLU A 31 -2.52 -19.27 2.28
CA GLU A 31 -1.38 -20.15 1.97
C GLU A 31 -0.13 -19.39 1.55
N LEU A 32 -0.28 -18.14 1.08
CA LEU A 32 0.88 -17.33 0.67
C LEU A 32 1.65 -16.75 1.88
N ALA A 33 1.03 -16.70 3.05
CA ALA A 33 1.65 -16.24 4.31
C ALA A 33 2.38 -14.89 4.14
N ILE A 34 1.65 -13.88 3.59
CA ILE A 34 2.21 -12.56 3.30
C ILE A 34 2.11 -11.65 4.52
N GLU A 35 3.22 -11.05 4.90
CA GLU A 35 3.27 -10.01 5.94
C GLU A 35 3.27 -8.64 5.27
N VAL A 36 2.50 -7.69 5.81
CA VAL A 36 2.39 -6.35 5.24
C VAL A 36 2.60 -5.29 6.31
N ASP A 37 3.08 -4.13 5.87
CA ASP A 37 3.23 -2.94 6.69
C ASP A 37 3.07 -1.72 5.79
N SER A 38 3.07 -0.53 6.36
CA SER A 38 3.01 0.71 5.59
C SER A 38 3.88 1.79 6.23
N ALA A 39 4.30 2.76 5.42
CA ALA A 39 5.16 3.86 5.84
C ALA A 39 4.95 5.08 4.96
N GLY A 40 5.47 6.23 5.39
CA GLY A 40 5.45 7.46 4.61
C GLY A 40 6.83 7.85 4.13
N THR A 41 6.88 8.62 3.05
CA THR A 41 8.13 9.24 2.60
C THR A 41 8.49 10.47 3.44
N ALA A 42 7.48 11.08 4.11
CA ALA A 42 7.65 12.23 4.98
C ALA A 42 7.14 11.91 6.39
N GLY A 43 7.68 12.61 7.38
CA GLY A 43 7.40 12.36 8.79
C GLY A 43 6.37 13.28 9.43
N TYR A 44 5.46 13.87 8.64
CA TYR A 44 4.49 14.86 9.15
C TYR A 44 3.58 14.32 10.23
N HIS A 45 3.28 13.03 10.20
CA HIS A 45 2.25 12.41 11.04
C HIS A 45 2.76 11.23 11.89
N ILE A 46 4.07 11.13 12.10
CA ILE A 46 4.65 9.99 12.85
C ILE A 46 3.92 9.78 14.17
N GLY A 47 3.49 8.54 14.40
CA GLY A 47 2.77 8.13 15.62
C GLY A 47 1.27 8.36 15.58
N GLU A 48 0.74 9.08 14.59
CA GLU A 48 -0.68 9.34 14.48
C GLU A 48 -1.44 8.15 13.90
N PRO A 49 -2.72 7.97 14.27
CA PRO A 49 -3.58 6.99 13.62
C PRO A 49 -3.92 7.45 12.20
N PRO A 50 -4.46 6.57 11.35
CA PRO A 50 -4.96 6.99 10.04
C PRO A 50 -5.99 8.10 10.16
N ASP A 51 -6.09 8.92 9.12
CA ASP A 51 -7.08 10.00 9.01
C ASP A 51 -8.49 9.46 9.33
N ALA A 52 -9.28 10.22 10.09
CA ALA A 52 -10.61 9.78 10.52
C ALA A 52 -11.53 9.42 9.35
N ARG A 53 -11.46 10.18 8.25
CA ARG A 53 -12.28 9.93 7.04
C ARG A 53 -11.85 8.64 6.36
N THR A 54 -10.55 8.38 6.35
CA THR A 54 -9.97 7.12 5.84
C THR A 54 -10.48 5.93 6.66
N ARG A 55 -10.41 6.04 7.99
CA ARG A 55 -10.89 4.98 8.88
C ARG A 55 -12.38 4.71 8.71
N GLN A 56 -13.18 5.77 8.59
CA GLN A 56 -14.63 5.64 8.41
C GLN A 56 -14.99 4.97 7.10
N ALA A 57 -14.35 5.38 5.99
CA ALA A 57 -14.59 4.77 4.67
C ALA A 57 -14.22 3.29 4.66
N ALA A 58 -13.06 2.94 5.23
CA ALA A 58 -12.61 1.56 5.33
C ALA A 58 -13.55 0.73 6.21
N HIS A 59 -13.97 1.28 7.35
CA HIS A 59 -14.88 0.60 8.28
C HIS A 59 -16.20 0.22 7.63
N ARG A 60 -16.74 1.09 6.77
CA ARG A 60 -17.98 0.81 6.05
C ARG A 60 -17.88 -0.42 5.15
N ARG A 61 -16.67 -0.80 4.73
CA ARG A 61 -16.41 -2.01 3.92
C ARG A 61 -15.89 -3.18 4.75
N GLY A 62 -15.82 -3.03 6.08
CA GLY A 62 -15.39 -4.10 6.97
C GLY A 62 -13.89 -4.14 7.25
N TYR A 63 -13.15 -3.09 6.89
CA TYR A 63 -11.70 -3.03 7.18
C TYR A 63 -11.45 -2.18 8.42
N ASP A 64 -10.72 -2.72 9.38
CA ASP A 64 -10.36 -2.02 10.62
C ASP A 64 -8.92 -1.50 10.53
N LEU A 65 -8.76 -0.17 10.48
CA LEU A 65 -7.46 0.50 10.42
C LEU A 65 -7.08 1.14 11.77
N SER A 66 -7.87 0.92 12.82
CA SER A 66 -7.74 1.69 14.07
C SER A 66 -6.44 1.47 14.83
N SER A 67 -5.80 0.31 14.66
CA SER A 67 -4.56 -0.02 15.36
C SER A 67 -3.30 0.49 14.65
N LEU A 68 -3.42 0.95 13.41
CA LEU A 68 -2.28 1.39 12.61
C LEU A 68 -1.76 2.74 13.10
N ARG A 69 -0.44 2.94 12.98
CA ARG A 69 0.22 4.21 13.34
C ARG A 69 1.22 4.59 12.27
N ALA A 70 1.26 5.88 11.95
CA ALA A 70 2.15 6.39 10.91
C ALA A 70 3.62 6.28 11.33
N ARG A 71 4.46 5.90 10.36
CA ARG A 71 5.92 5.89 10.51
C ARG A 71 6.56 6.33 9.19
N ILE A 72 7.84 6.65 9.22
CA ILE A 72 8.61 7.01 8.03
C ILE A 72 9.39 5.80 7.52
N VAL A 73 9.62 5.74 6.20
CA VAL A 73 10.47 4.71 5.58
C VAL A 73 11.88 4.84 6.14
N GLU A 74 12.47 3.72 6.54
CA GLU A 74 13.83 3.63 7.05
C GLU A 74 14.74 2.87 6.06
N PRO A 75 16.06 3.11 6.09
CA PRO A 75 16.98 2.40 5.17
C PRO A 75 16.86 0.88 5.22
N ARG A 76 16.63 0.30 6.39
CA ARG A 76 16.49 -1.17 6.55
C ARG A 76 15.26 -1.72 5.81
N ASP A 77 14.24 -0.90 5.57
CA ASP A 77 13.03 -1.34 4.87
C ASP A 77 13.36 -1.86 3.47
N PHE A 78 14.32 -1.25 2.79
CA PHE A 78 14.72 -1.67 1.44
C PHE A 78 15.34 -3.07 1.40
N GLU A 79 15.91 -3.51 2.51
CA GLU A 79 16.51 -4.86 2.61
C GLU A 79 15.50 -5.89 3.14
N ILE A 80 14.60 -5.47 4.02
CA ILE A 80 13.65 -6.36 4.70
C ILE A 80 12.48 -6.76 3.80
N PHE A 81 11.91 -5.78 3.07
CA PHE A 81 10.71 -6.02 2.27
C PHE A 81 11.04 -6.52 0.87
N ASP A 82 10.32 -7.55 0.44
CA ASP A 82 10.47 -8.14 -0.89
C ASP A 82 9.89 -7.24 -1.97
N LEU A 83 8.81 -6.53 -1.65
CA LEU A 83 8.18 -5.52 -2.51
C LEU A 83 7.93 -4.26 -1.69
N ILE A 84 8.19 -3.11 -2.30
CA ILE A 84 7.89 -1.79 -1.75
C ILE A 84 7.02 -1.09 -2.78
N LEU A 85 5.76 -0.85 -2.43
CA LEU A 85 4.74 -0.42 -3.39
C LEU A 85 4.31 1.01 -3.12
N ALA A 86 4.63 1.88 -4.07
CA ALA A 86 4.33 3.31 -4.02
C ALA A 86 2.90 3.58 -4.53
N MET A 87 2.23 4.54 -3.91
CA MET A 87 0.88 4.92 -4.29
C MET A 87 0.86 5.81 -5.53
N ASP A 88 1.89 6.63 -5.74
CA ASP A 88 1.99 7.52 -6.89
C ASP A 88 3.44 7.66 -7.37
N ARG A 89 3.64 8.36 -8.49
CA ARG A 89 4.98 8.52 -9.10
C ARG A 89 5.91 9.37 -8.25
N GLU A 90 5.37 10.33 -7.51
CA GLU A 90 6.17 11.14 -6.60
C GLU A 90 6.77 10.28 -5.49
N ASN A 91 5.94 9.43 -4.86
CA ASN A 91 6.41 8.46 -3.87
C ASN A 91 7.44 7.50 -4.48
N LEU A 92 7.17 7.01 -5.69
CA LEU A 92 8.07 6.10 -6.40
C LEU A 92 9.44 6.73 -6.62
N ASN A 93 9.47 7.98 -7.09
CA ASN A 93 10.72 8.69 -7.37
C ASN A 93 11.54 8.90 -6.09
N VAL A 94 10.89 9.29 -5.00
CA VAL A 94 11.57 9.45 -3.70
C VAL A 94 12.16 8.12 -3.25
N LEU A 95 11.40 7.04 -3.35
CA LEU A 95 11.88 5.72 -2.94
C LEU A 95 13.02 5.22 -3.82
N HIS A 96 12.93 5.39 -5.14
CA HIS A 96 14.01 5.01 -6.06
C HIS A 96 15.30 5.77 -5.75
N HIS A 97 15.17 7.05 -5.37
CA HIS A 97 16.33 7.87 -5.02
C HIS A 97 17.00 7.40 -3.72
N ARG A 98 16.21 6.90 -2.76
CA ARG A 98 16.71 6.43 -1.46
C ARG A 98 17.15 4.97 -1.49
N ALA A 99 16.61 4.16 -2.40
CA ALA A 99 16.89 2.73 -2.45
C ALA A 99 18.30 2.44 -2.94
N PRO A 100 19.04 1.52 -2.28
CA PRO A 100 20.27 0.98 -2.84
C PRO A 100 20.02 0.36 -4.20
N GLU A 101 20.99 0.48 -5.11
CA GLU A 101 20.84 0.00 -6.49
C GLU A 101 20.41 -1.47 -6.58
N HIS A 102 20.98 -2.33 -5.74
CA HIS A 102 20.75 -3.78 -5.78
C HIS A 102 19.31 -4.19 -5.40
N VAL A 103 18.53 -3.30 -4.79
CA VAL A 103 17.13 -3.59 -4.38
C VAL A 103 16.12 -2.66 -5.05
N ARG A 104 16.57 -1.79 -5.93
CA ARG A 104 15.71 -0.77 -6.56
C ARG A 104 14.56 -1.39 -7.35
N GLU A 105 14.76 -2.56 -7.94
CA GLU A 105 13.72 -3.27 -8.69
C GLU A 105 12.56 -3.74 -7.82
N ARG A 106 12.73 -3.79 -6.50
CA ARG A 106 11.66 -4.14 -5.56
C ARG A 106 10.65 -3.00 -5.38
N VAL A 107 11.02 -1.79 -5.80
CA VAL A 107 10.21 -0.59 -5.63
C VAL A 107 9.41 -0.35 -6.90
N ARG A 108 8.07 -0.48 -6.80
CA ARG A 108 7.16 -0.42 -7.95
C ARG A 108 5.90 0.35 -7.59
N LEU A 109 5.13 0.75 -8.60
CA LEU A 109 3.81 1.34 -8.38
C LEU A 109 2.81 0.23 -8.05
N PHE A 110 2.01 0.45 -7.00
CA PHE A 110 0.99 -0.53 -6.59
C PHE A 110 -0.02 -0.79 -7.71
N LEU A 111 -0.46 0.26 -8.41
CA LEU A 111 -1.45 0.13 -9.47
C LEU A 111 -0.95 -0.57 -10.75
N GLU A 112 0.34 -0.90 -10.85
CA GLU A 112 0.81 -1.79 -11.91
C GLU A 112 0.10 -3.15 -11.88
N PHE A 113 -0.37 -3.55 -10.70
CA PHE A 113 -1.01 -4.86 -10.50
C PHE A 113 -2.51 -4.84 -10.73
N ALA A 114 -3.10 -3.66 -10.94
CA ALA A 114 -4.53 -3.54 -11.23
C ALA A 114 -4.75 -3.71 -12.74
N PRO A 115 -5.24 -4.87 -13.21
CA PRO A 115 -5.21 -5.22 -14.65
C PRO A 115 -6.09 -4.33 -15.53
N ASP A 116 -7.19 -3.83 -14.99
CA ASP A 116 -8.17 -3.07 -15.77
C ASP A 116 -8.19 -1.58 -15.39
N ALA A 117 -7.26 -1.15 -14.53
CA ALA A 117 -7.21 0.25 -14.12
C ALA A 117 -6.63 1.12 -15.22
N THR A 118 -7.32 2.20 -15.55
CA THR A 118 -6.77 3.24 -16.42
C THR A 118 -5.84 4.16 -15.62
N ALA A 119 -6.01 4.20 -14.30
CA ALA A 119 -5.16 4.99 -13.41
C ALA A 119 -3.88 4.23 -13.10
N THR A 120 -2.75 4.92 -13.09
CA THR A 120 -1.45 4.39 -12.67
C THR A 120 -1.07 4.84 -11.26
N GLU A 121 -1.83 5.76 -10.69
CA GLU A 121 -1.59 6.34 -9.39
C GLU A 121 -2.85 6.32 -8.54
N VAL A 122 -2.68 6.09 -7.22
CA VAL A 122 -3.74 6.30 -6.25
C VAL A 122 -3.75 7.77 -5.88
N PRO A 123 -4.83 8.52 -6.17
CA PRO A 123 -4.86 9.95 -5.86
C PRO A 123 -4.87 10.20 -4.35
N ASP A 124 -4.30 11.34 -3.95
CA ASP A 124 -4.30 11.75 -2.54
C ASP A 124 -5.67 12.31 -2.17
N PRO A 125 -6.42 11.65 -1.27
CA PRO A 125 -7.78 12.08 -0.93
C PRO A 125 -7.81 13.17 0.14
N TYR A 126 -6.67 13.53 0.74
CA TYR A 126 -6.59 14.41 1.91
C TYR A 126 -7.25 15.78 1.66
N TYR A 127 -7.02 16.35 0.48
CA TYR A 127 -7.56 17.67 0.10
C TYR A 127 -8.79 17.57 -0.81
N GLY A 128 -9.25 16.36 -1.10
CA GLY A 128 -10.39 16.14 -1.99
C GLY A 128 -11.71 16.06 -1.24
N GLY A 129 -12.80 15.88 -2.00
CA GLY A 129 -14.13 15.66 -1.45
C GLY A 129 -14.31 14.25 -0.88
N PRO A 130 -15.51 13.95 -0.31
CA PRO A 130 -15.76 12.66 0.35
C PRO A 130 -15.62 11.44 -0.57
N ASN A 131 -15.86 11.60 -1.86
CA ASN A 131 -15.73 10.49 -2.82
C ASN A 131 -14.28 10.05 -3.03
N GLY A 132 -13.32 10.89 -2.68
CA GLY A 132 -11.89 10.54 -2.83
C GLY A 132 -11.47 9.35 -1.99
N PHE A 133 -12.04 9.18 -0.80
CA PHE A 133 -11.72 8.05 0.07
C PHE A 133 -12.30 6.74 -0.47
N GLU A 134 -13.50 6.78 -1.08
CA GLU A 134 -14.09 5.62 -1.74
C GLU A 134 -13.32 5.23 -3.00
N GLU A 135 -12.85 6.21 -3.77
CA GLU A 135 -12.01 5.96 -4.95
C GLU A 135 -10.70 5.27 -4.57
N VAL A 136 -10.07 5.70 -3.47
CA VAL A 136 -8.86 5.03 -2.96
C VAL A 136 -9.15 3.57 -2.65
N LEU A 137 -10.25 3.28 -1.97
CA LEU A 137 -10.64 1.90 -1.65
C LEU A 137 -10.88 1.06 -2.91
N ASP A 138 -11.57 1.61 -3.91
CA ASP A 138 -11.81 0.91 -5.18
C ASP A 138 -10.49 0.53 -5.86
N LEU A 139 -9.57 1.48 -5.96
CA LEU A 139 -8.28 1.26 -6.62
C LEU A 139 -7.41 0.27 -5.83
N VAL A 140 -7.40 0.40 -4.51
CA VAL A 140 -6.62 -0.47 -3.63
C VAL A 140 -7.15 -1.90 -3.68
N GLU A 141 -8.47 -2.08 -3.69
CA GLU A 141 -9.06 -3.43 -3.81
C GLU A 141 -8.70 -4.08 -5.14
N ALA A 142 -8.82 -3.32 -6.25
CA ALA A 142 -8.46 -3.83 -7.57
C ALA A 142 -6.98 -4.24 -7.65
N ALA A 143 -6.09 -3.39 -7.15
CA ALA A 143 -4.65 -3.68 -7.13
C ALA A 143 -4.31 -4.86 -6.21
N THR A 144 -5.01 -4.98 -5.08
CA THR A 144 -4.83 -6.11 -4.16
C THR A 144 -5.14 -7.44 -4.83
N HIS A 145 -6.28 -7.53 -5.52
CA HIS A 145 -6.65 -8.75 -6.23
C HIS A 145 -5.64 -9.08 -7.34
N GLY A 146 -5.22 -8.08 -8.10
CA GLY A 146 -4.22 -8.26 -9.15
C GLY A 146 -2.87 -8.71 -8.61
N LEU A 147 -2.44 -8.12 -7.51
CA LEU A 147 -1.17 -8.49 -6.86
C LEU A 147 -1.22 -9.93 -6.31
N LEU A 148 -2.30 -10.32 -5.66
CA LEU A 148 -2.45 -11.70 -5.16
C LEU A 148 -2.42 -12.70 -6.30
N GLN A 149 -3.07 -12.40 -7.42
CA GLN A 149 -3.03 -13.26 -8.61
C GLN A 149 -1.60 -13.38 -9.15
N HIS A 150 -0.87 -12.26 -9.22
CA HIS A 150 0.53 -12.24 -9.65
C HIS A 150 1.41 -13.10 -8.73
N LEU A 151 1.25 -12.97 -7.42
CA LEU A 151 2.03 -13.72 -6.44
C LEU A 151 1.72 -15.22 -6.48
N ARG A 152 0.47 -15.61 -6.71
CA ARG A 152 0.10 -17.00 -6.89
C ARG A 152 0.73 -17.61 -8.13
N GLN A 153 0.71 -16.88 -9.24
CA GLN A 153 1.34 -17.34 -10.49
C GLN A 153 2.85 -17.50 -10.31
N SER A 154 3.51 -16.55 -9.65
CA SER A 154 4.94 -16.62 -9.38
C SER A 154 5.29 -17.81 -8.48
N SER A 155 4.47 -18.09 -7.47
CA SER A 155 4.66 -19.22 -6.56
C SER A 155 4.52 -20.55 -7.29
N ARG A 156 3.56 -20.66 -8.24
CA ARG A 156 3.35 -21.87 -9.03
C ARG A 156 4.46 -22.10 -10.05
N ALA A 157 5.06 -21.02 -10.57
CA ALA A 157 6.13 -21.10 -11.55
C ALA A 157 7.48 -21.50 -10.92
N ALA A 158 7.61 -21.31 -9.62
CA ALA A 158 8.81 -21.72 -8.88
C ALA A 158 8.65 -23.19 -8.44
#